data_75085ba7259e5d3efb2d106654c4bd16
#
_entry.id   75085ba7259e5d3efb2d106654c4bd16
#
_cell.length_a   1.000
_cell.length_b   1.000
_cell.length_c   1.000
_cell.angle_alpha   90.00
_cell.angle_beta   90.00
_cell.angle_gamma   90.00
#
_symmetry.space_group_name_H-M   'P 1'
#
loop_
_entity.id
_entity.type
_entity.pdbx_description
1 polymer ?
#
loop_
_entity_poly.entity_id
_entity_poly.type
_entity_poly.pdbx_seq_one_letter_code
_entity_poly.pdbx_strand_id
1 'polypeptide(L)'
;MLRGLRAVARLCRYLSSGTLKRIPMELITNEFAFSFASDGWNYFRALVAEYEKNSNIALEDTTFFRFFQHERVRSVRYLNDLLFLHDPNGRSRNDGYKFYLGTYPWGDHVAGGPWGHYYDQVEGKTTRDLYGYRRNPWYQPGDRYPLEIEWNETIQLYHSITRGYLPLRCGHLPEVTLLVRRNGEIRAIRYNGQHRLAVLSLLGYKKVTALVPSASSISADLASWPTVSTLPKVVHQREVVVREAEVEDWYYVKEGLCTPEQALEIFHAFFELNGRERITYLGLPSVY
;
A
#
# COMPACT_ATOMS: atom_id res chain seq x y z
N MET A 1 31.21 -16.73 6.04
CA MET A 1 30.92 -16.41 7.45
C MET A 1 30.12 -15.10 7.63
N LEU A 2 30.56 -13.96 7.12
CA LEU A 2 29.87 -12.66 7.24
C LEU A 2 28.43 -12.62 6.74
N ARG A 3 28.08 -13.37 5.66
CA ARG A 3 26.70 -13.40 5.12
C ARG A 3 25.71 -14.11 6.06
N GLY A 4 26.18 -15.13 6.79
CA GLY A 4 25.35 -15.83 7.78
C GLY A 4 25.02 -14.95 8.99
N LEU A 5 26.00 -14.23 9.51
CA LEU A 5 25.81 -13.32 10.65
C LEU A 5 24.83 -12.19 10.33
N ARG A 6 24.86 -11.64 9.11
CA ARG A 6 23.88 -10.62 8.67
C ARG A 6 22.46 -11.19 8.58
N ALA A 7 22.29 -12.45 8.15
CA ALA A 7 20.97 -13.09 8.11
C ALA A 7 20.41 -13.32 9.51
N VAL A 8 21.23 -13.77 10.45
CA VAL A 8 20.85 -13.94 11.87
C VAL A 8 20.50 -12.60 12.52
N ALA A 9 21.29 -11.58 12.33
CA ALA A 9 21.02 -10.25 12.88
C ALA A 9 19.70 -9.66 12.33
N ARG A 10 19.38 -9.89 11.05
CA ARG A 10 18.10 -9.52 10.47
C ARG A 10 16.93 -10.31 11.07
N LEU A 11 17.08 -11.63 11.21
CA LEU A 11 16.06 -12.45 11.83
C LEU A 11 15.78 -12.00 13.28
N CYS A 12 16.81 -11.73 14.07
CA CYS A 12 16.65 -11.19 15.42
C CYS A 12 15.90 -9.86 15.41
N ARG A 13 16.22 -8.96 14.46
CA ARG A 13 15.51 -7.69 14.30
C ARG A 13 14.02 -7.91 13.98
N TYR A 14 13.68 -8.81 13.04
CA TYR A 14 12.30 -9.12 12.73
C TYR A 14 11.54 -9.71 13.93
N LEU A 15 12.15 -10.64 14.66
CA LEU A 15 11.53 -11.25 15.85
C LEU A 15 11.32 -10.24 16.98
N SER A 16 12.14 -9.19 17.07
CA SER A 16 11.94 -8.10 18.04
C SER A 16 10.92 -7.05 17.56
N SER A 17 10.66 -6.95 16.25
CA SER A 17 9.78 -5.95 15.67
C SER A 17 8.36 -6.43 15.36
N GLY A 18 8.09 -7.73 15.48
CA GLY A 18 6.77 -8.28 15.21
C GLY A 18 6.76 -9.79 15.08
N THR A 19 5.66 -10.32 14.56
CA THR A 19 5.46 -11.76 14.35
C THR A 19 5.59 -12.11 12.89
N LEU A 20 6.42 -13.12 12.58
CA LEU A 20 6.49 -13.68 11.23
C LEU A 20 5.33 -14.63 10.97
N LYS A 21 4.58 -14.37 9.91
CA LYS A 21 3.46 -15.21 9.49
C LYS A 21 3.58 -15.62 8.03
N ARG A 22 3.11 -16.83 7.70
CA ARG A 22 2.87 -17.26 6.31
C ARG A 22 1.45 -16.89 5.93
N ILE A 23 1.31 -15.84 5.14
CA ILE A 23 0.03 -15.30 4.73
C ILE A 23 -0.31 -15.76 3.32
N PRO A 24 -1.52 -16.30 3.08
CA PRO A 24 -2.01 -16.56 1.73
C PRO A 24 -2.02 -15.30 0.88
N MET A 25 -1.54 -15.39 -0.37
CA MET A 25 -1.45 -14.24 -1.28
C MET A 25 -2.82 -13.65 -1.60
N GLU A 26 -3.85 -14.48 -1.64
CA GLU A 26 -5.25 -14.11 -1.87
C GLU A 26 -5.86 -13.19 -0.80
N LEU A 27 -5.25 -13.17 0.39
CA LEU A 27 -5.70 -12.29 1.49
C LEU A 27 -5.01 -10.93 1.48
N ILE A 28 -4.00 -10.73 0.62
CA ILE A 28 -3.19 -9.52 0.66
C ILE A 28 -3.66 -8.52 -0.39
N THR A 29 -3.90 -7.29 0.07
CA THR A 29 -4.13 -6.12 -0.77
C THR A 29 -3.05 -5.07 -0.52
N ASN A 30 -2.90 -4.13 -1.44
CA ASN A 30 -2.15 -2.93 -1.11
C ASN A 30 -3.01 -1.95 -0.31
N GLU A 31 -2.44 -0.81 0.01
CA GLU A 31 -3.05 0.29 0.78
C GLU A 31 -4.31 0.90 0.14
N PHE A 32 -4.60 0.57 -1.10
CA PHE A 32 -5.74 1.06 -1.87
C PHE A 32 -6.69 -0.06 -2.31
N ALA A 33 -6.65 -1.21 -1.63
CA ALA A 33 -7.44 -2.40 -1.92
C ALA A 33 -7.24 -2.97 -3.35
N PHE A 34 -6.05 -2.80 -3.94
CA PHE A 34 -5.64 -3.56 -5.12
C PHE A 34 -5.06 -4.90 -4.67
N SER A 35 -5.67 -5.98 -5.12
CA SER A 35 -5.34 -7.32 -4.66
C SER A 35 -4.15 -7.94 -5.38
N PHE A 36 -3.35 -8.71 -4.64
CA PHE A 36 -2.30 -9.57 -5.19
C PHE A 36 -2.81 -10.99 -5.52
N ALA A 37 -4.08 -11.29 -5.28
CA ALA A 37 -4.71 -12.55 -5.66
C ALA A 37 -4.74 -12.77 -7.17
N SER A 38 -4.86 -14.04 -7.60
CA SER A 38 -4.91 -14.37 -9.04
C SER A 38 -6.14 -13.81 -9.75
N ASP A 39 -7.25 -13.66 -9.02
CA ASP A 39 -8.52 -13.09 -9.49
C ASP A 39 -8.63 -11.58 -9.27
N GLY A 40 -7.64 -10.97 -8.61
CA GLY A 40 -7.59 -9.54 -8.37
C GLY A 40 -6.77 -8.78 -9.41
N TRP A 41 -6.64 -7.48 -9.23
CA TRP A 41 -5.79 -6.64 -10.06
C TRP A 41 -4.89 -5.73 -9.20
N ASN A 42 -3.63 -5.63 -9.61
CA ASN A 42 -2.65 -4.74 -9.01
C ASN A 42 -1.73 -4.19 -10.12
N TYR A 43 -1.51 -2.90 -10.12
CA TYR A 43 -0.76 -2.21 -11.16
C TYR A 43 0.70 -2.67 -11.29
N PHE A 44 1.39 -3.01 -10.20
CA PHE A 44 2.76 -3.58 -10.29
C PHE A 44 2.76 -5.00 -10.81
N ARG A 45 1.73 -5.78 -10.48
CA ARG A 45 1.59 -7.12 -11.04
C ARG A 45 1.31 -7.07 -12.54
N ALA A 46 0.50 -6.12 -13.00
CA ALA A 46 0.26 -5.86 -14.42
C ALA A 46 1.57 -5.48 -15.13
N LEU A 47 2.33 -4.57 -14.53
CA LEU A 47 3.64 -4.15 -15.03
C LEU A 47 4.58 -5.34 -15.26
N VAL A 48 4.75 -6.21 -14.28
CA VAL A 48 5.65 -7.36 -14.38
C VAL A 48 5.12 -8.37 -15.40
N ALA A 49 3.80 -8.58 -15.50
CA ALA A 49 3.19 -9.48 -16.47
C ALA A 49 3.41 -9.01 -17.91
N GLU A 50 3.32 -7.72 -18.16
CA GLU A 50 3.59 -7.14 -19.48
C GLU A 50 5.08 -7.23 -19.83
N TYR A 51 5.96 -6.94 -18.88
CA TYR A 51 7.40 -7.07 -19.06
C TYR A 51 7.84 -8.52 -19.31
N GLU A 52 7.24 -9.51 -18.64
CA GLU A 52 7.50 -10.93 -18.85
C GLU A 52 7.13 -11.36 -20.27
N LYS A 53 6.01 -10.83 -20.81
CA LYS A 53 5.58 -11.10 -22.18
C LYS A 53 6.45 -10.40 -23.22
N ASN A 54 6.93 -9.20 -22.91
CA ASN A 54 7.78 -8.39 -23.79
C ASN A 54 8.77 -7.55 -22.98
N SER A 55 9.99 -8.05 -22.82
CA SER A 55 11.05 -7.37 -22.05
C SER A 55 11.52 -6.03 -22.67
N ASN A 56 11.15 -5.75 -23.90
CA ASN A 56 11.45 -4.49 -24.60
C ASN A 56 10.28 -3.49 -24.58
N ILE A 57 9.20 -3.78 -23.84
CA ILE A 57 8.06 -2.87 -23.73
C ILE A 57 8.52 -1.53 -23.15
N ALA A 58 8.11 -0.44 -23.76
CA ALA A 58 8.36 0.88 -23.18
C ALA A 58 7.42 1.14 -21.99
N LEU A 59 7.88 1.93 -21.03
CA LEU A 59 7.07 2.27 -19.86
C LEU A 59 5.69 2.83 -20.25
N GLU A 60 5.67 3.71 -21.25
CA GLU A 60 4.47 4.39 -21.73
C GLU A 60 3.42 3.45 -22.36
N ASP A 61 3.87 2.29 -22.83
CA ASP A 61 3.01 1.29 -23.44
C ASP A 61 2.36 0.37 -22.41
N THR A 62 2.79 0.45 -21.15
CA THR A 62 2.28 -0.40 -20.08
C THR A 62 0.93 0.04 -19.55
N THR A 63 0.13 -0.93 -19.08
CA THR A 63 -1.11 -0.66 -18.33
C THR A 63 -0.81 0.08 -17.03
N PHE A 64 0.34 -0.18 -16.40
CA PHE A 64 0.83 0.55 -15.24
C PHE A 64 0.90 2.07 -15.52
N PHE A 65 1.59 2.47 -16.58
CA PHE A 65 1.72 3.89 -16.94
C PHE A 65 0.36 4.50 -17.30
N ARG A 66 -0.43 3.82 -18.13
CA ARG A 66 -1.77 4.28 -18.54
C ARG A 66 -2.70 4.47 -17.35
N PHE A 67 -2.65 3.57 -16.36
CA PHE A 67 -3.42 3.69 -15.14
C PHE A 67 -3.13 5.02 -14.43
N PHE A 68 -1.87 5.36 -14.21
CA PHE A 68 -1.51 6.61 -13.55
C PHE A 68 -1.70 7.86 -14.41
N GLN A 69 -1.70 7.72 -15.73
CA GLN A 69 -1.95 8.82 -16.66
C GLN A 69 -3.45 9.11 -16.86
N HIS A 70 -4.33 8.20 -16.45
CA HIS A 70 -5.76 8.44 -16.59
C HIS A 70 -6.20 9.64 -15.75
N GLU A 71 -6.94 10.58 -16.36
CA GLU A 71 -7.27 11.87 -15.71
C GLU A 71 -7.95 11.70 -14.35
N ARG A 72 -8.91 10.77 -14.26
CA ARG A 72 -9.63 10.50 -13.01
C ARG A 72 -8.72 9.98 -11.90
N VAL A 73 -7.73 9.16 -12.26
CA VAL A 73 -6.73 8.65 -11.33
C VAL A 73 -5.75 9.74 -10.95
N ARG A 74 -5.37 10.60 -11.90
CA ARG A 74 -4.49 11.75 -11.63
C ARG A 74 -5.13 12.78 -10.70
N SER A 75 -6.46 12.90 -10.70
CA SER A 75 -7.19 13.81 -9.84
C SER A 75 -7.49 13.27 -8.43
N VAL A 76 -7.06 12.06 -8.12
CA VAL A 76 -7.25 11.42 -6.80
C VAL A 76 -6.53 12.22 -5.72
N ARG A 77 -7.24 12.62 -4.68
CA ARG A 77 -6.73 13.38 -3.53
C ARG A 77 -6.90 12.65 -2.21
N TYR A 78 -7.91 11.82 -2.13
CA TYR A 78 -8.31 11.13 -0.92
C TYR A 78 -8.40 9.63 -1.17
N LEU A 79 -8.27 8.86 -0.09
CA LEU A 79 -8.44 7.41 -0.12
C LEU A 79 -9.83 7.03 -0.67
N ASN A 80 -10.88 7.76 -0.27
CA ASN A 80 -12.23 7.60 -0.77
C ASN A 80 -12.31 7.71 -2.30
N ASP A 81 -11.65 8.72 -2.87
CA ASP A 81 -11.67 8.95 -4.32
C ASP A 81 -11.11 7.74 -5.08
N LEU A 82 -10.10 7.08 -4.53
CA LEU A 82 -9.48 5.93 -5.16
C LEU A 82 -10.23 4.62 -4.89
N LEU A 83 -10.64 4.37 -3.64
CA LEU A 83 -11.37 3.15 -3.29
C LEU A 83 -12.68 3.05 -4.07
N PHE A 84 -13.40 4.16 -4.20
CA PHE A 84 -14.73 4.21 -4.82
C PHE A 84 -14.73 4.88 -6.20
N LEU A 85 -13.60 4.88 -6.89
CA LEU A 85 -13.43 5.48 -8.22
C LEU A 85 -14.44 4.92 -9.24
N HIS A 86 -14.82 3.65 -9.11
CA HIS A 86 -15.77 2.94 -9.96
C HIS A 86 -17.24 3.23 -9.62
N ASP A 87 -17.50 3.96 -8.55
CA ASP A 87 -18.86 4.33 -8.10
C ASP A 87 -19.09 5.84 -8.26
N PRO A 88 -19.48 6.30 -9.48
CA PRO A 88 -19.57 7.72 -9.78
C PRO A 88 -20.73 8.44 -9.06
N ASN A 89 -21.72 7.71 -8.56
CA ASN A 89 -22.86 8.26 -7.83
C ASN A 89 -22.78 8.04 -6.32
N GLY A 90 -21.71 7.37 -5.87
CA GLY A 90 -21.59 6.88 -4.52
C GLY A 90 -20.57 7.59 -3.66
N ARG A 91 -19.88 6.77 -2.94
CA ARG A 91 -19.06 7.07 -1.78
C ARG A 91 -17.86 8.00 -2.04
N SER A 92 -17.35 8.06 -3.27
CA SER A 92 -16.25 8.97 -3.62
C SER A 92 -16.67 10.45 -3.58
N ARG A 93 -17.96 10.73 -3.76
CA ARG A 93 -18.52 12.09 -3.78
C ARG A 93 -19.15 12.49 -2.46
N ASN A 94 -19.11 11.62 -1.46
CA ASN A 94 -19.64 11.93 -0.16
C ASN A 94 -18.73 12.98 0.52
N ASP A 95 -19.22 14.23 0.57
CA ASP A 95 -18.50 15.36 1.18
C ASP A 95 -18.53 15.31 2.71
N GLY A 96 -19.24 14.33 3.31
CA GLY A 96 -19.40 14.22 4.76
C GLY A 96 -18.11 13.80 5.50
N TYR A 97 -17.20 13.09 4.82
CA TYR A 97 -15.91 12.70 5.38
C TYR A 97 -14.90 12.38 4.29
N LYS A 98 -13.63 12.67 4.55
CA LYS A 98 -12.53 12.40 3.62
C LYS A 98 -11.31 11.91 4.38
N PHE A 99 -10.79 10.75 3.97
CA PHE A 99 -9.51 10.26 4.45
C PHE A 99 -8.43 10.60 3.43
N TYR A 100 -7.35 11.22 3.89
CA TYR A 100 -6.20 11.47 3.02
C TYR A 100 -5.58 10.15 2.54
N LEU A 101 -4.93 10.18 1.38
CA LEU A 101 -4.19 9.03 0.90
C LEU A 101 -3.20 8.55 1.96
N GLY A 102 -3.22 7.24 2.22
CA GLY A 102 -2.36 6.64 3.23
C GLY A 102 -2.81 6.79 4.68
N THR A 103 -3.95 7.41 4.95
CA THR A 103 -4.55 7.42 6.29
C THR A 103 -5.78 6.53 6.34
N TYR A 104 -6.03 5.92 7.50
CA TYR A 104 -7.15 5.03 7.71
C TYR A 104 -7.96 5.43 8.95
N PRO A 105 -9.25 5.07 9.01
CA PRO A 105 -10.11 5.38 10.17
C PRO A 105 -9.54 4.92 11.51
N TRP A 106 -8.81 3.83 11.52
CA TRP A 106 -8.16 3.28 12.72
C TRP A 106 -6.85 3.99 13.11
N GLY A 107 -6.43 5.00 12.35
CA GLY A 107 -5.26 5.84 12.67
C GLY A 107 -3.93 5.33 12.12
N ASP A 108 -3.92 4.23 11.37
CA ASP A 108 -2.72 3.75 10.70
C ASP A 108 -2.35 4.65 9.51
N HIS A 109 -1.07 4.79 9.24
CA HIS A 109 -0.56 5.59 8.14
C HIS A 109 0.45 4.78 7.32
N VAL A 110 0.25 4.77 6.01
CA VAL A 110 1.19 4.16 5.05
C VAL A 110 1.57 5.15 3.97
N ALA A 111 2.77 5.00 3.46
CA ALA A 111 3.17 5.74 2.28
C ALA A 111 2.21 5.42 1.12
N GLY A 112 1.61 6.43 0.55
CA GLY A 112 0.55 6.29 -0.45
C GLY A 112 1.02 5.87 -1.84
N GLY A 113 2.17 5.17 -1.98
CA GLY A 113 2.73 4.81 -3.27
C GLY A 113 2.93 6.03 -4.17
N PRO A 114 2.67 5.94 -5.48
CA PRO A 114 2.81 7.08 -6.40
C PRO A 114 1.92 8.29 -6.11
N TRP A 115 0.89 8.15 -5.24
CA TRP A 115 0.06 9.26 -4.78
C TRP A 115 0.49 9.82 -3.43
N GLY A 116 1.41 9.17 -2.71
CA GLY A 116 1.66 9.35 -1.28
C GLY A 116 2.12 10.73 -0.82
N HIS A 117 2.30 11.65 -1.74
CA HIS A 117 2.90 12.94 -1.44
C HIS A 117 2.04 14.13 -1.83
N TYR A 118 0.80 13.85 -2.07
CA TYR A 118 -0.22 14.88 -2.31
C TYR A 118 -0.39 15.79 -1.08
N TYR A 119 -0.13 15.30 0.12
CA TYR A 119 -0.21 16.07 1.36
C TYR A 119 0.61 17.36 1.35
N ASP A 120 1.79 17.31 0.75
CA ASP A 120 2.73 18.42 0.79
C ASP A 120 2.26 19.61 -0.03
N GLN A 121 1.39 19.38 -1.00
CA GLN A 121 0.84 20.44 -1.84
C GLN A 121 -0.31 21.19 -1.17
N VAL A 122 -1.06 20.52 -0.30
CA VAL A 122 -2.18 21.15 0.43
C VAL A 122 -1.68 22.16 1.44
N GLU A 123 -0.48 21.98 1.98
CA GLU A 123 0.12 22.88 2.98
C GLU A 123 1.16 23.86 2.40
N GLY A 124 1.42 23.83 1.09
CA GLY A 124 2.42 24.69 0.46
C GLY A 124 3.87 24.35 0.83
N LYS A 125 4.09 23.18 1.42
CA LYS A 125 5.43 22.65 1.76
C LYS A 125 5.82 21.57 0.76
N THR A 126 7.06 21.56 0.34
CA THR A 126 7.58 20.46 -0.45
C THR A 126 8.01 19.32 0.47
N THR A 127 7.94 18.07 0.00
CA THR A 127 8.47 16.90 0.74
C THR A 127 9.93 17.05 1.09
N ARG A 128 10.69 17.79 0.31
CA ARG A 128 12.06 18.14 0.60
C ARG A 128 12.18 18.94 1.89
N ASP A 129 11.21 19.85 2.15
CA ASP A 129 11.18 20.67 3.36
C ASP A 129 10.72 19.87 4.58
N LEU A 130 9.88 18.85 4.37
CA LEU A 130 9.30 18.05 5.45
C LEU A 130 10.20 16.89 5.89
N TYR A 131 10.91 16.24 4.96
CA TYR A 131 11.61 14.96 5.23
C TYR A 131 13.12 14.99 4.98
N GLY A 132 13.68 16.11 4.52
CA GLY A 132 15.12 16.19 4.22
C GLY A 132 15.60 15.18 3.17
N TYR A 133 14.68 14.52 2.49
CA TYR A 133 15.00 13.49 1.50
C TYR A 133 15.61 14.08 0.24
N ARG A 134 16.89 13.88 0.04
CA ARG A 134 17.62 14.25 -1.19
C ARG A 134 17.19 13.47 -2.44
N ARG A 135 16.33 12.44 -2.32
CA ARG A 135 16.13 11.44 -3.38
C ARG A 135 14.78 11.45 -4.10
N ASN A 136 13.77 12.13 -3.59
CA ASN A 136 12.47 12.15 -4.28
C ASN A 136 11.85 13.53 -4.22
N PRO A 137 11.99 14.34 -5.24
CA PRO A 137 10.99 15.37 -5.49
C PRO A 137 9.69 14.64 -5.78
N TRP A 138 8.68 14.92 -4.99
CA TRP A 138 7.38 14.30 -5.12
C TRP A 138 6.67 14.93 -6.31
N TYR A 139 6.09 14.10 -7.12
CA TYR A 139 5.52 14.47 -8.39
C TYR A 139 4.01 14.38 -8.34
N GLN A 140 3.37 15.12 -9.22
CA GLN A 140 1.93 14.96 -9.43
C GLN A 140 1.65 13.52 -9.84
N PRO A 141 0.51 12.93 -9.40
CA PRO A 141 0.08 11.66 -9.94
C PRO A 141 0.11 11.69 -11.47
N GLY A 142 0.76 10.72 -12.07
CA GLY A 142 0.92 10.63 -13.51
C GLY A 142 2.16 11.29 -14.09
N ASP A 143 3.02 11.93 -13.29
CA ASP A 143 4.32 12.34 -13.77
C ASP A 143 5.19 11.14 -14.15
N ARG A 144 5.93 11.28 -15.23
CA ARG A 144 6.74 10.18 -15.78
C ARG A 144 7.84 9.73 -14.82
N TYR A 145 8.55 10.64 -14.21
CA TYR A 145 9.77 10.32 -13.45
C TYR A 145 9.54 9.41 -12.24
N PRO A 146 8.54 9.60 -11.38
CA PRO A 146 8.27 8.64 -10.31
C PRO A 146 7.86 7.27 -10.86
N LEU A 147 7.13 7.22 -11.96
CA LEU A 147 6.75 5.97 -12.60
C LEU A 147 7.96 5.24 -13.18
N GLU A 148 8.97 5.94 -13.69
CA GLU A 148 10.24 5.36 -14.12
C GLU A 148 11.03 4.73 -12.96
N ILE A 149 11.04 5.37 -11.79
CA ILE A 149 11.68 4.82 -10.58
C ILE A 149 10.98 3.52 -10.17
N GLU A 150 9.66 3.55 -10.03
CA GLU A 150 8.84 2.41 -9.64
C GLU A 150 8.98 1.24 -10.66
N TRP A 151 9.01 1.56 -11.95
CA TRP A 151 9.31 0.61 -13.03
C TRP A 151 10.67 -0.06 -12.81
N ASN A 152 11.73 0.74 -12.71
CA ASN A 152 13.09 0.22 -12.60
C ASN A 152 13.27 -0.65 -11.35
N GLU A 153 12.76 -0.22 -10.21
CA GLU A 153 12.83 -0.98 -8.97
C GLU A 153 12.06 -2.31 -9.07
N THR A 154 10.88 -2.28 -9.68
CA THR A 154 10.06 -3.48 -9.87
C THR A 154 10.75 -4.49 -10.78
N ILE A 155 11.29 -4.06 -11.91
CA ILE A 155 11.97 -4.94 -12.87
C ILE A 155 13.29 -5.48 -12.32
N GLN A 156 14.08 -4.67 -11.62
CA GLN A 156 15.28 -5.14 -10.93
C GLN A 156 14.94 -6.21 -9.89
N LEU A 157 13.86 -6.02 -9.15
CA LEU A 157 13.40 -6.98 -8.16
C LEU A 157 12.89 -8.27 -8.82
N TYR A 158 12.15 -8.18 -9.95
CA TYR A 158 11.74 -9.33 -10.75
C TYR A 158 12.94 -10.19 -11.16
N HIS A 159 13.98 -9.59 -11.74
CA HIS A 159 15.20 -10.30 -12.09
C HIS A 159 15.95 -10.89 -10.88
N SER A 160 15.89 -10.23 -9.74
CA SER A 160 16.49 -10.74 -8.51
C SER A 160 15.74 -11.96 -7.97
N ILE A 161 14.41 -11.92 -7.96
CA ILE A 161 13.56 -13.00 -7.42
C ILE A 161 13.57 -14.23 -8.33
N THR A 162 13.56 -14.05 -9.65
CA THR A 162 13.61 -15.16 -10.63
C THR A 162 14.92 -15.96 -10.54
N ARG A 163 16.02 -15.33 -10.13
CA ARG A 163 17.30 -16.01 -9.85
C ARG A 163 17.33 -16.80 -8.54
N GLY A 164 16.36 -16.61 -7.68
CA GLY A 164 16.20 -17.34 -6.42
C GLY A 164 15.68 -16.44 -5.30
N TYR A 165 14.49 -16.77 -4.81
CA TYR A 165 13.88 -16.05 -3.69
C TYR A 165 14.15 -16.74 -2.36
N LEU A 166 14.90 -16.06 -1.52
CA LEU A 166 15.14 -16.47 -0.14
C LEU A 166 14.69 -15.34 0.79
N PRO A 167 13.50 -15.44 1.41
CA PRO A 167 12.88 -14.33 2.16
C PRO A 167 13.80 -13.62 3.12
N LEU A 168 14.55 -14.37 3.93
CA LEU A 168 15.48 -13.81 4.93
C LEU A 168 16.82 -13.31 4.35
N ARG A 169 17.12 -13.61 3.09
CA ARG A 169 18.36 -13.17 2.41
C ARG A 169 18.14 -11.98 1.49
N CYS A 170 16.91 -11.79 0.99
CA CYS A 170 16.57 -10.80 -0.02
C CYS A 170 16.24 -9.40 0.55
N GLY A 171 16.73 -9.03 1.69
CA GLY A 171 16.51 -7.71 2.27
C GLY A 171 15.31 -7.66 3.21
N HIS A 172 14.32 -6.83 2.92
CA HIS A 172 13.15 -6.64 3.78
C HIS A 172 12.06 -7.64 3.46
N LEU A 173 11.39 -8.16 4.50
CA LEU A 173 10.14 -8.91 4.34
C LEU A 173 9.00 -7.94 4.02
N PRO A 174 7.96 -8.38 3.30
CA PRO A 174 6.72 -7.64 3.27
C PRO A 174 6.17 -7.44 4.68
N GLU A 175 5.65 -6.26 4.95
CA GLU A 175 5.01 -5.93 6.22
C GLU A 175 3.52 -5.71 5.97
N VAL A 176 2.68 -6.21 6.88
CA VAL A 176 1.22 -6.15 6.72
C VAL A 176 0.50 -5.85 8.03
N THR A 177 -0.59 -5.10 7.93
CA THR A 177 -1.60 -4.93 8.97
C THR A 177 -2.74 -5.90 8.72
N LEU A 178 -3.20 -6.60 9.75
CA LEU A 178 -4.32 -7.53 9.63
C LEU A 178 -5.64 -6.83 9.94
N LEU A 179 -6.62 -6.97 9.05
CA LEU A 179 -8.00 -6.60 9.28
C LEU A 179 -8.81 -7.86 9.63
N VAL A 180 -9.65 -7.78 10.64
CA VAL A 180 -10.48 -8.90 11.10
C VAL A 180 -11.93 -8.45 11.21
N ARG A 181 -12.82 -9.03 10.39
CA ARG A 181 -14.27 -8.84 10.47
C ARG A 181 -14.86 -9.53 11.71
N ARG A 182 -16.06 -9.12 12.11
CA ARG A 182 -16.82 -9.77 13.20
C ARG A 182 -17.09 -11.25 12.97
N ASN A 183 -17.22 -11.66 11.71
CA ASN A 183 -17.40 -13.07 11.32
C ASN A 183 -16.08 -13.88 11.31
N GLY A 184 -14.95 -13.26 11.65
CA GLY A 184 -13.63 -13.88 11.66
C GLY A 184 -12.90 -13.87 10.29
N GLU A 185 -13.50 -13.31 9.23
CA GLU A 185 -12.82 -13.14 7.95
C GLU A 185 -11.62 -12.20 8.12
N ILE A 186 -10.50 -12.54 7.46
CA ILE A 186 -9.24 -11.79 7.58
C ILE A 186 -8.83 -11.25 6.21
N ARG A 187 -8.32 -10.02 6.19
CA ARG A 187 -7.54 -9.43 5.12
C ARG A 187 -6.22 -8.91 5.66
N ALA A 188 -5.24 -8.76 4.77
CA ALA A 188 -3.95 -8.20 5.11
C ALA A 188 -3.69 -6.99 4.20
N ILE A 189 -3.59 -5.82 4.78
CA ILE A 189 -3.17 -4.61 4.03
C ILE A 189 -1.65 -4.56 4.06
N ARG A 190 -1.04 -4.45 2.89
CA ARG A 190 0.38 -4.25 2.75
C ARG A 190 0.80 -2.90 3.35
N TYR A 191 1.79 -2.91 4.22
CA TYR A 191 2.46 -1.72 4.69
C TYR A 191 3.75 -1.43 3.90
N ASN A 192 4.54 -2.48 3.64
CA ASN A 192 5.78 -2.40 2.90
C ASN A 192 5.94 -3.61 1.97
N GLY A 193 6.77 -3.49 0.92
CA GLY A 193 7.16 -4.59 0.04
C GLY A 193 6.19 -4.88 -1.12
N GLN A 194 5.47 -3.87 -1.63
CA GLN A 194 4.49 -4.03 -2.71
C GLN A 194 5.06 -4.62 -4.00
N HIS A 195 6.22 -4.15 -4.47
CA HIS A 195 6.88 -4.69 -5.67
C HIS A 195 7.17 -6.18 -5.50
N ARG A 196 7.65 -6.57 -4.31
CA ARG A 196 7.94 -7.97 -3.99
C ARG A 196 6.69 -8.83 -4.00
N LEU A 197 5.60 -8.36 -3.40
CA LEU A 197 4.31 -9.06 -3.42
C LEU A 197 3.80 -9.23 -4.85
N ALA A 198 3.89 -8.20 -5.68
CA ALA A 198 3.48 -8.24 -7.08
C ALA A 198 4.28 -9.29 -7.87
N VAL A 199 5.61 -9.28 -7.74
CA VAL A 199 6.48 -10.25 -8.40
C VAL A 199 6.21 -11.67 -7.92
N LEU A 200 6.13 -11.90 -6.60
CA LEU A 200 5.87 -13.22 -6.03
C LEU A 200 4.50 -13.75 -6.45
N SER A 201 3.49 -12.89 -6.47
CA SER A 201 2.14 -13.25 -6.93
C SER A 201 2.15 -13.70 -8.39
N LEU A 202 2.81 -12.96 -9.28
CA LEU A 202 2.92 -13.32 -10.70
C LEU A 202 3.66 -14.64 -10.88
N LEU A 203 4.75 -14.86 -10.14
CA LEU A 203 5.51 -16.12 -10.16
C LEU A 203 4.76 -17.30 -9.50
N GLY A 204 3.50 -17.13 -9.12
CA GLY A 204 2.63 -18.20 -8.63
C GLY A 204 2.82 -18.59 -7.17
N TYR A 205 3.49 -17.77 -6.37
CA TYR A 205 3.61 -18.02 -4.93
C TYR A 205 2.25 -17.87 -4.25
N LYS A 206 1.74 -18.99 -3.71
CA LYS A 206 0.43 -19.01 -3.03
C LYS A 206 0.46 -18.41 -1.61
N LYS A 207 1.63 -18.38 -0.98
CA LYS A 207 1.83 -17.83 0.37
C LYS A 207 3.15 -17.09 0.43
N VAL A 208 3.18 -16.04 1.23
CA VAL A 208 4.39 -15.26 1.49
C VAL A 208 4.69 -15.23 2.99
N THR A 209 5.98 -15.21 3.33
CA THR A 209 6.41 -14.88 4.69
C THR A 209 6.39 -13.36 4.83
N ALA A 210 5.53 -12.86 5.70
CA ALA A 210 5.38 -11.44 6.00
C ALA A 210 5.57 -11.17 7.49
N LEU A 211 6.00 -9.97 7.81
CA LEU A 211 6.03 -9.46 9.16
C LEU A 211 4.69 -8.79 9.47
N VAL A 212 4.08 -9.19 10.59
CA VAL A 212 3.00 -8.45 11.23
C VAL A 212 3.66 -7.65 12.35
N PRO A 213 3.86 -6.33 12.20
CA PRO A 213 4.63 -5.53 13.16
C PRO A 213 3.97 -5.53 14.53
N SER A 214 4.73 -5.42 15.61
CA SER A 214 4.21 -5.18 16.95
C SER A 214 4.00 -3.68 17.19
N ALA A 215 3.02 -3.32 18.00
CA ALA A 215 2.74 -1.91 18.34
C ALA A 215 3.97 -1.16 18.88
N SER A 216 4.86 -1.85 19.58
CA SER A 216 6.10 -1.28 20.15
C SER A 216 7.22 -1.05 19.15
N SER A 217 7.23 -1.73 18.00
CA SER A 217 8.33 -1.62 17.02
C SER A 217 8.22 -0.39 16.13
N ILE A 218 7.07 0.22 16.11
CA ILE A 218 6.70 1.28 15.15
C ILE A 218 7.02 2.68 15.69
N SER A 219 7.04 2.84 17.00
CA SER A 219 7.36 4.14 17.63
C SER A 219 8.77 4.64 17.33
N ALA A 220 9.71 3.74 17.01
CA ALA A 220 11.10 4.11 16.77
C ALA A 220 11.35 4.68 15.36
N ASP A 221 10.71 4.12 14.34
CA ASP A 221 10.90 4.58 12.95
C ASP A 221 10.12 5.88 12.67
N LEU A 222 8.98 6.08 13.35
CA LEU A 222 8.16 7.28 13.21
C LEU A 222 8.62 8.45 14.06
N ALA A 223 9.40 8.23 15.11
CA ALA A 223 10.01 9.31 15.90
C ALA A 223 10.97 10.19 15.08
N SER A 224 11.43 9.71 13.93
CA SER A 224 12.26 10.46 12.98
C SER A 224 11.47 11.28 11.96
N TRP A 225 10.14 11.16 11.93
CA TRP A 225 9.29 11.90 11.00
C TRP A 225 8.91 13.25 11.62
N PRO A 226 9.16 14.36 10.91
CA PRO A 226 8.75 15.66 11.42
C PRO A 226 7.23 15.66 11.60
N THR A 227 6.80 16.03 12.79
CA THR A 227 5.41 16.26 13.11
C THR A 227 4.90 17.39 12.24
N VAL A 228 4.02 17.09 11.31
CA VAL A 228 3.25 18.10 10.60
C VAL A 228 2.35 18.76 11.65
N SER A 229 2.62 20.02 11.96
CA SER A 229 2.08 20.70 13.14
C SER A 229 0.60 21.05 13.07
N THR A 230 -0.07 20.74 11.98
CA THR A 230 -1.47 21.09 11.70
C THR A 230 -2.39 19.89 11.51
N LEU A 231 -1.85 18.69 11.23
CA LEU A 231 -2.66 17.50 11.37
C LEU A 231 -2.82 17.20 12.86
N PRO A 232 -4.02 16.79 13.32
CA PRO A 232 -4.19 16.33 14.68
C PRO A 232 -3.05 15.35 14.94
N LYS A 233 -2.38 15.46 16.11
CA LYS A 233 -1.30 14.56 16.49
C LYS A 233 -1.85 13.14 16.38
N VAL A 234 -1.70 12.57 15.19
CA VAL A 234 -2.03 11.17 14.95
C VAL A 234 -1.06 10.42 15.84
N VAL A 235 -1.55 9.99 16.99
CA VAL A 235 -0.81 9.07 17.86
C VAL A 235 -0.70 7.80 17.03
N HIS A 236 0.45 7.63 16.41
CA HIS A 236 0.76 6.50 15.55
C HIS A 236 0.82 5.21 16.38
N GLN A 237 -0.32 4.81 16.91
CA GLN A 237 -0.51 3.47 17.41
C GLN A 237 -0.90 2.63 16.20
N ARG A 238 0.09 2.06 15.55
CA ARG A 238 -0.17 0.99 14.60
C ARG A 238 -0.81 -0.15 15.36
N GLU A 239 -2.03 -0.40 15.05
CA GLU A 239 -2.66 -1.62 15.44
C GLU A 239 -2.23 -2.70 14.46
N VAL A 240 -1.51 -3.68 14.97
CA VAL A 240 -1.08 -4.86 14.23
C VAL A 240 -2.28 -5.65 13.72
N VAL A 241 -3.40 -5.57 14.46
CA VAL A 241 -4.68 -6.20 14.13
C VAL A 241 -5.79 -5.19 14.35
N VAL A 242 -6.44 -4.78 13.27
CA VAL A 242 -7.60 -3.89 13.27
C VAL A 242 -8.86 -4.76 13.28
N ARG A 243 -9.70 -4.62 14.29
CA ARG A 243 -10.93 -5.41 14.46
C ARG A 243 -12.15 -4.56 14.18
N GLU A 244 -13.03 -5.06 13.31
CA GLU A 244 -14.33 -4.44 13.05
C GLU A 244 -15.15 -4.22 14.34
N ALA A 245 -15.04 -5.14 15.30
CA ALA A 245 -15.74 -5.06 16.58
C ALA A 245 -15.29 -3.87 17.46
N GLU A 246 -14.12 -3.29 17.17
CA GLU A 246 -13.48 -2.21 17.93
C GLU A 246 -13.62 -0.85 17.22
N VAL A 247 -14.55 -0.70 16.28
CA VAL A 247 -14.70 0.52 15.47
C VAL A 247 -14.87 1.79 16.28
N GLU A 248 -15.58 1.72 17.40
CA GLU A 248 -15.78 2.85 18.31
C GLU A 248 -14.46 3.33 18.96
N ASP A 249 -13.47 2.45 19.02
CA ASP A 249 -12.16 2.72 19.55
C ASP A 249 -11.16 3.23 18.52
N TRP A 250 -11.52 3.21 17.24
CA TRP A 250 -10.62 3.68 16.18
C TRP A 250 -10.37 5.18 16.29
N TYR A 251 -9.15 5.59 15.99
CA TYR A 251 -8.67 6.95 16.22
C TYR A 251 -9.60 8.03 15.65
N TYR A 252 -9.98 7.94 14.36
CA TYR A 252 -10.80 8.96 13.71
C TYR A 252 -12.24 9.00 14.26
N VAL A 253 -12.75 7.87 14.72
CA VAL A 253 -14.08 7.80 15.38
C VAL A 253 -14.01 8.43 16.76
N LYS A 254 -13.01 8.11 17.57
CA LYS A 254 -12.80 8.69 18.91
C LYS A 254 -12.61 10.20 18.88
N GLU A 255 -11.90 10.70 17.87
CA GLU A 255 -11.68 12.14 17.69
C GLU A 255 -12.87 12.87 17.05
N GLY A 256 -13.96 12.14 16.73
CA GLY A 256 -15.16 12.71 16.09
C GLY A 256 -14.93 13.21 14.66
N LEU A 257 -13.89 12.71 13.97
CA LEU A 257 -13.56 13.08 12.60
C LEU A 257 -14.37 12.30 11.56
N CYS A 258 -14.94 11.16 11.96
CA CYS A 258 -15.92 10.40 11.18
C CYS A 258 -16.84 9.59 12.11
N THR A 259 -17.98 9.13 11.58
CA THR A 259 -18.84 8.19 12.29
C THR A 259 -18.32 6.76 12.19
N PRO A 260 -18.75 5.84 13.08
CA PRO A 260 -18.44 4.42 12.96
C PRO A 260 -18.83 3.83 11.60
N GLU A 261 -19.99 4.20 11.05
CA GLU A 261 -20.48 3.75 9.75
C GLU A 261 -19.54 4.18 8.61
N GLN A 262 -19.10 5.44 8.63
CA GLN A 262 -18.15 5.97 7.65
C GLN A 262 -16.79 5.27 7.75
N ALA A 263 -16.33 4.98 8.96
CA ALA A 263 -15.11 4.23 9.18
C ALA A 263 -15.21 2.77 8.68
N LEU A 264 -16.36 2.12 8.95
CA LEU A 264 -16.65 0.76 8.48
C LEU A 264 -16.77 0.68 6.96
N GLU A 265 -17.27 1.71 6.29
CA GLU A 265 -17.32 1.76 4.83
C GLU A 265 -15.93 1.61 4.21
N ILE A 266 -14.94 2.32 4.75
CA ILE A 266 -13.54 2.19 4.33
C ILE A 266 -12.99 0.80 4.67
N PHE A 267 -13.26 0.30 5.86
CA PHE A 267 -12.79 -1.02 6.31
C PHE A 267 -13.32 -2.14 5.40
N HIS A 268 -14.62 -2.12 5.08
CA HIS A 268 -15.26 -3.14 4.25
C HIS A 268 -14.76 -3.10 2.80
N ALA A 269 -14.37 -1.93 2.29
CA ALA A 269 -13.80 -1.80 0.95
C ALA A 269 -12.58 -2.71 0.74
N PHE A 270 -11.78 -2.98 1.78
CA PHE A 270 -10.62 -3.88 1.68
C PHE A 270 -11.00 -5.36 1.57
N PHE A 271 -12.24 -5.72 1.91
CA PHE A 271 -12.77 -7.07 1.76
C PHE A 271 -13.52 -7.27 0.45
N GLU A 272 -14.15 -6.22 -0.05
CA GLU A 272 -15.07 -6.26 -1.19
C GLU A 272 -14.36 -5.96 -2.51
N LEU A 273 -13.37 -5.05 -2.48
CA LEU A 273 -12.67 -4.61 -3.67
C LEU A 273 -11.42 -5.46 -3.93
N ASN A 274 -11.14 -5.67 -5.21
CA ASN A 274 -9.94 -6.40 -5.64
C ASN A 274 -9.14 -5.68 -6.74
N GLY A 275 -9.56 -4.47 -7.14
CA GLY A 275 -8.95 -3.63 -8.15
C GLY A 275 -9.56 -3.77 -9.55
N ARG A 276 -10.25 -4.86 -9.87
CA ARG A 276 -10.84 -5.09 -11.19
C ARG A 276 -11.95 -4.09 -11.51
N GLU A 277 -12.76 -3.76 -10.53
CA GLU A 277 -13.87 -2.81 -10.66
C GLU A 277 -13.35 -1.48 -11.20
N ARG A 278 -12.23 -1.02 -10.66
CA ARG A 278 -11.65 0.27 -11.00
C ARG A 278 -11.01 0.28 -12.38
N ILE A 279 -10.28 -0.77 -12.76
CA ILE A 279 -9.70 -0.84 -14.10
C ILE A 279 -10.76 -1.03 -15.18
N THR A 280 -11.83 -1.79 -14.88
CA THR A 280 -12.99 -1.92 -15.78
C THR A 280 -13.64 -0.57 -15.99
N TYR A 281 -13.87 0.19 -14.91
CA TYR A 281 -14.41 1.55 -14.98
C TYR A 281 -13.53 2.51 -15.81
N LEU A 282 -12.21 2.35 -15.73
CA LEU A 282 -11.25 3.14 -16.50
C LEU A 282 -11.07 2.64 -17.95
N GLY A 283 -11.70 1.52 -18.33
CA GLY A 283 -11.55 0.95 -19.67
C GLY A 283 -10.15 0.38 -19.95
N LEU A 284 -9.39 0.03 -18.88
CA LEU A 284 -8.06 -0.52 -19.01
C LEU A 284 -8.09 -2.05 -19.15
N PRO A 285 -7.14 -2.66 -19.88
CA PRO A 285 -7.08 -4.10 -20.05
C PRO A 285 -6.73 -4.82 -18.75
N SER A 286 -7.37 -5.96 -18.53
CA SER A 286 -6.88 -6.94 -17.56
C SER A 286 -5.71 -7.69 -18.20
N VAL A 287 -4.51 -7.56 -17.67
CA VAL A 287 -3.27 -8.05 -18.29
C VAL A 287 -3.00 -9.52 -17.96
N TYR A 288 -3.65 -10.09 -16.94
CA TYR A 288 -3.44 -11.45 -16.44
C TYR A 288 -4.75 -12.11 -15.95
#